data_504d295210ee33744331e61d09bd53b9
#
_entry.id   504d295210ee33744331e61d09bd53b9
#
_cell.length_a   1.000
_cell.length_b   1.000
_cell.length_c   1.000
_cell.angle_alpha   90.00
_cell.angle_beta   90.00
_cell.angle_gamma   90.00
#
_symmetry.space_group_name_H-M   'P 1'
#
loop_
_entity.id
_entity.type
_entity.pdbx_description
1 polymer ?
#
loop_
_entity_poly.entity_id
_entity_poly.type
_entity_poly.pdbx_seq_one_letter_code
_entity_poly.pdbx_strand_id
1 'polypeptide(L)'
;MKNPKSLILIVAVSLLIGGLHFVLGPGYEGWFRPFVTGYLMDLLLPMDVYLLSQVALRKHYRLSRSRWYGALGTFAMGIAVELLQFKGVPLFGRTFDPLDLLMYALGVGLGLGIDLWLLARWEGSETGGSA
;
A
#
# COMPACT_ATOMS: atom_id res chain seq x y z
N MET A 1 6.67 11.41 -10.40
CA MET A 1 7.97 10.70 -10.42
C MET A 1 8.63 10.87 -11.76
N LYS A 2 9.91 11.22 -11.73
CA LYS A 2 10.65 11.48 -12.96
C LYS A 2 11.34 10.23 -13.52
N ASN A 3 11.73 9.30 -12.64
CA ASN A 3 12.43 8.10 -13.07
C ASN A 3 11.42 7.03 -13.52
N PRO A 4 11.51 6.55 -14.78
CA PRO A 4 10.60 5.52 -15.26
C PRO A 4 10.72 4.20 -14.49
N LYS A 5 11.87 3.91 -13.89
CA LYS A 5 12.02 2.70 -13.06
C LYS A 5 11.08 2.71 -11.86
N SER A 6 10.92 3.86 -11.21
CA SER A 6 9.99 4.00 -10.09
C SER A 6 8.56 3.71 -10.52
N LEU A 7 8.15 4.28 -11.65
CA LEU A 7 6.81 4.07 -12.17
C LEU A 7 6.59 2.61 -12.57
N ILE A 8 7.56 2.00 -13.23
CA ILE A 8 7.49 0.59 -13.63
C ILE A 8 7.38 -0.30 -12.40
N LEU A 9 8.17 -0.02 -11.35
CA LEU A 9 8.09 -0.79 -10.11
C LEU A 9 6.70 -0.72 -9.49
N ILE A 10 6.15 0.48 -9.37
CA ILE A 10 4.83 0.68 -8.76
C ILE A 10 3.76 -0.06 -9.56
N VAL A 11 3.76 0.07 -10.87
CA VAL A 11 2.80 -0.63 -11.73
C VAL A 11 2.96 -2.14 -11.62
N ALA A 12 4.20 -2.63 -11.63
CA ALA A 12 4.48 -4.06 -11.51
C ALA A 12 4.00 -4.61 -10.16
N VAL A 13 4.24 -3.88 -9.07
CA VAL A 13 3.77 -4.27 -7.74
C VAL A 13 2.24 -4.29 -7.69
N SER A 14 1.59 -3.28 -8.27
CA SER A 14 0.12 -3.21 -8.31
C SER A 14 -0.46 -4.39 -9.07
N LEU A 15 0.12 -4.73 -10.22
CA LEU A 15 -0.33 -5.87 -11.03
C LEU A 15 -0.09 -7.19 -10.30
N LEU A 16 1.05 -7.32 -9.62
CA LEU A 16 1.36 -8.51 -8.84
C LEU A 16 0.37 -8.70 -7.69
N ILE A 17 0.06 -7.63 -6.96
CA ILE A 17 -0.89 -7.68 -5.86
C ILE A 17 -2.29 -8.03 -6.37
N GLY A 18 -2.70 -7.45 -7.48
CA GLY A 18 -3.97 -7.78 -8.12
C GLY A 18 -4.04 -9.25 -8.52
N GLY A 19 -2.96 -9.77 -9.12
CA GLY A 19 -2.86 -11.18 -9.47
C GLY A 19 -2.90 -12.11 -8.26
N LEU A 20 -2.18 -11.73 -7.20
CA LEU A 20 -2.18 -12.49 -5.95
C LEU A 20 -3.58 -12.51 -5.32
N HIS A 21 -4.32 -11.41 -5.42
CA HIS A 21 -5.68 -11.37 -4.90
C HIS A 21 -6.58 -12.42 -5.58
N PHE A 22 -6.41 -12.63 -6.89
CA PHE A 22 -7.16 -13.66 -7.59
C PHE A 22 -6.74 -15.07 -7.20
N VAL A 23 -5.42 -15.30 -7.03
CA VAL A 23 -4.88 -16.62 -6.76
C VAL A 23 -4.98 -16.99 -5.28
N LEU A 24 -4.67 -16.03 -4.39
CA LEU A 24 -4.58 -16.23 -2.95
C LEU A 24 -5.73 -15.56 -2.19
N GLY A 25 -6.82 -15.27 -2.88
CA GLY A 25 -7.98 -14.62 -2.27
C GLY A 25 -8.81 -15.55 -1.37
N PRO A 26 -10.05 -15.18 -1.08
CA PRO A 26 -10.88 -15.91 -0.09
C PRO A 26 -11.02 -17.40 -0.36
N GLY A 27 -10.90 -17.83 -1.60
CA GLY A 27 -10.98 -19.25 -1.96
C GLY A 27 -9.69 -20.04 -1.82
N TYR A 28 -8.61 -19.40 -1.37
CA TYR A 28 -7.31 -20.06 -1.26
C TYR A 28 -7.34 -21.11 -0.13
N GLU A 29 -6.86 -22.32 -0.44
CA GLU A 29 -6.85 -23.44 0.51
C GLU A 29 -5.43 -24.03 0.73
N GLY A 30 -4.41 -23.32 0.24
CA GLY A 30 -3.03 -23.78 0.36
C GLY A 30 -2.39 -23.45 1.70
N TRP A 31 -1.06 -23.38 1.67
CA TRP A 31 -0.21 -23.18 2.84
C TRP A 31 -0.47 -21.81 3.50
N PHE A 32 -0.45 -21.75 4.83
CA PHE A 32 -0.72 -20.57 5.62
C PHE A 32 -2.08 -19.92 5.29
N ARG A 33 -3.07 -20.74 5.02
CA ARG A 33 -4.40 -20.26 4.66
C ARG A 33 -4.96 -19.16 5.58
N PRO A 34 -4.91 -19.28 6.93
CA PRO A 34 -5.48 -18.22 7.78
C PRO A 34 -4.82 -16.87 7.58
N PHE A 35 -3.50 -16.84 7.41
CA PHE A 35 -2.78 -15.60 7.15
C PHE A 35 -3.07 -15.08 5.74
N VAL A 36 -2.98 -15.96 4.74
CA VAL A 36 -3.13 -15.57 3.33
C VAL A 36 -4.54 -15.02 3.07
N THR A 37 -5.56 -15.71 3.54
CA THR A 37 -6.95 -15.27 3.32
C THR A 37 -7.37 -14.15 4.26
N GLY A 38 -6.73 -14.04 5.43
CA GLY A 38 -7.13 -13.10 6.46
C GLY A 38 -6.36 -11.79 6.46
N TYR A 39 -5.04 -11.83 6.29
CA TYR A 39 -4.19 -10.68 6.58
C TYR A 39 -3.26 -10.25 5.45
N LEU A 40 -2.92 -11.14 4.52
CA LEU A 40 -1.95 -10.83 3.49
C LEU A 40 -2.36 -9.63 2.64
N MET A 41 -3.62 -9.58 2.21
CA MET A 41 -4.12 -8.45 1.42
C MET A 41 -4.21 -7.18 2.23
N ASP A 42 -4.54 -7.27 3.52
CA ASP A 42 -4.56 -6.11 4.41
C ASP A 42 -3.16 -5.52 4.62
N LEU A 43 -2.13 -6.30 4.40
CA LEU A 43 -0.75 -5.82 4.42
C LEU A 43 -0.35 -5.23 3.07
N LEU A 44 -0.65 -5.93 1.98
CA LEU A 44 -0.19 -5.56 0.65
C LEU A 44 -0.98 -4.40 0.03
N LEU A 45 -2.29 -4.32 0.27
CA LEU A 45 -3.11 -3.26 -0.30
C LEU A 45 -2.71 -1.87 0.19
N PRO A 46 -2.52 -1.62 1.49
CA PRO A 46 -2.06 -0.31 1.94
C PRO A 46 -0.68 0.05 1.41
N MET A 47 0.22 -0.92 1.29
CA MET A 47 1.51 -0.70 0.68
C MET A 47 1.36 -0.19 -0.76
N ASP A 48 0.52 -0.85 -1.53
CA ASP A 48 0.28 -0.47 -2.92
C ASP A 48 -0.41 0.89 -3.03
N VAL A 49 -1.43 1.14 -2.21
CA VAL A 49 -2.13 2.43 -2.20
C VAL A 49 -1.17 3.56 -1.85
N TYR A 50 -0.28 3.35 -0.88
CA TYR A 50 0.74 4.34 -0.56
C TYR A 50 1.63 4.62 -1.79
N LEU A 51 2.14 3.59 -2.44
CA LEU A 51 3.02 3.76 -3.60
C LEU A 51 2.29 4.45 -4.75
N LEU A 52 1.05 4.06 -5.02
CA LEU A 52 0.24 4.70 -6.07
C LEU A 52 -0.03 6.17 -5.75
N SER A 53 -0.27 6.49 -4.49
CA SER A 53 -0.51 7.87 -4.07
C SER A 53 0.69 8.77 -4.35
N GLN A 54 1.89 8.23 -4.27
CA GLN A 54 3.11 9.01 -4.55
C GLN A 54 3.20 9.44 -6.01
N VAL A 55 2.65 8.67 -6.93
CA VAL A 55 2.63 9.05 -8.35
C VAL A 55 1.87 10.36 -8.54
N ALA A 56 0.73 10.50 -7.86
CA ALA A 56 -0.09 11.70 -7.96
C ALA A 56 0.42 12.84 -7.06
N LEU A 57 0.74 12.54 -5.82
CA LEU A 57 1.09 13.56 -4.82
C LEU A 57 2.39 14.27 -5.14
N ARG A 58 3.37 13.57 -5.69
CA ARG A 58 4.67 14.17 -6.03
C ARG A 58 4.62 15.14 -7.19
N LYS A 59 3.52 15.19 -7.91
CA LYS A 59 3.29 16.20 -8.95
C LYS A 59 2.91 17.55 -8.37
N HIS A 60 2.34 17.58 -7.17
CA HIS A 60 1.75 18.77 -6.57
C HIS A 60 2.43 19.21 -5.28
N TYR A 61 3.14 18.32 -4.60
CA TYR A 61 3.69 18.57 -3.28
C TYR A 61 5.17 18.21 -3.22
N ARG A 62 5.88 18.81 -2.26
CA ARG A 62 7.26 18.45 -1.98
C ARG A 62 7.33 16.99 -1.51
N LEU A 63 8.50 16.38 -1.66
CA LEU A 63 8.71 14.98 -1.34
C LEU A 63 8.29 14.61 0.10
N SER A 64 8.68 15.42 1.09
CA SER A 64 8.32 15.15 2.48
C SER A 64 6.82 15.22 2.70
N ARG A 65 6.15 16.22 2.13
CA ARG A 65 4.69 16.34 2.22
C ARG A 65 3.98 15.20 1.51
N SER A 66 4.47 14.80 0.36
CA SER A 66 3.90 13.66 -0.38
C SER A 66 3.94 12.39 0.45
N ARG A 67 5.05 12.14 1.15
CA ARG A 67 5.19 10.98 2.03
C ARG A 67 4.21 11.03 3.20
N TRP A 68 4.11 12.18 3.86
CA TRP A 68 3.16 12.35 4.96
C TRP A 68 1.72 12.18 4.51
N TYR A 69 1.33 12.86 3.44
CA TYR A 69 -0.04 12.79 2.92
C TYR A 69 -0.37 11.38 2.45
N GLY A 70 0.57 10.71 1.78
CA GLY A 70 0.37 9.34 1.33
C GLY A 70 0.21 8.37 2.49
N ALA A 71 1.08 8.46 3.49
CA ALA A 71 1.02 7.57 4.65
C ALA A 71 -0.24 7.81 5.48
N LEU A 72 -0.52 9.07 5.81
CA LEU A 72 -1.69 9.42 6.62
C LEU A 72 -2.99 9.14 5.87
N GLY A 73 -3.05 9.47 4.58
CA GLY A 73 -4.24 9.22 3.76
C GLY A 73 -4.54 7.74 3.60
N THR A 74 -3.51 6.94 3.36
CA THR A 74 -3.66 5.49 3.24
C THR A 74 -4.14 4.86 4.55
N PHE A 75 -3.52 5.26 5.66
CA PHE A 75 -3.90 4.75 6.97
C PHE A 75 -5.30 5.20 7.36
N ALA A 76 -5.67 6.46 7.07
CA ALA A 76 -7.01 6.98 7.32
C ALA A 76 -8.07 6.22 6.51
N MET A 77 -7.74 5.85 5.28
CA MET A 77 -8.62 5.04 4.44
C MET A 77 -8.83 3.66 5.06
N GLY A 78 -7.77 3.04 5.58
CA GLY A 78 -7.86 1.77 6.29
C GLY A 78 -8.75 1.88 7.52
N ILE A 79 -8.57 2.93 8.31
CA ILE A 79 -9.42 3.16 9.49
C ILE A 79 -10.88 3.34 9.09
N ALA A 80 -11.16 4.08 8.01
CA ALA A 80 -12.53 4.27 7.53
C ALA A 80 -13.18 2.94 7.15
N VAL A 81 -12.43 2.07 6.45
CA VAL A 81 -12.92 0.74 6.10
C VAL A 81 -13.26 -0.07 7.36
N GLU A 82 -12.38 -0.06 8.36
CA GLU A 82 -12.60 -0.78 9.61
C GLU A 82 -13.81 -0.25 10.38
N LEU A 83 -13.97 1.07 10.42
CA LEU A 83 -15.14 1.66 11.07
C LEU A 83 -16.44 1.27 10.39
N LEU A 84 -16.46 1.23 9.06
CA LEU A 84 -17.64 0.79 8.32
C LEU A 84 -17.93 -0.69 8.58
N GLN A 85 -16.90 -1.53 8.63
CA GLN A 85 -17.06 -2.95 8.96
C GLN A 85 -17.57 -3.13 10.39
N PHE A 86 -17.08 -2.33 11.32
CA PHE A 86 -17.55 -2.34 12.70
C PHE A 86 -19.03 -1.99 12.79
N LYS A 87 -19.51 -1.08 11.92
CA LYS A 87 -20.93 -0.71 11.86
C LYS A 87 -21.79 -1.70 11.08
N GLY A 88 -21.23 -2.81 10.64
CA GLY A 88 -21.96 -3.85 9.95
C GLY A 88 -21.97 -3.74 8.42
N VAL A 89 -21.24 -2.81 7.84
CA VAL A 89 -21.07 -2.73 6.39
C VAL A 89 -20.03 -3.76 5.96
N PRO A 90 -20.38 -4.79 5.14
CA PRO A 90 -19.45 -5.87 4.80
C PRO A 90 -18.52 -5.47 3.65
N LEU A 91 -17.67 -4.47 3.85
CA LEU A 91 -16.71 -4.05 2.85
C LEU A 91 -15.66 -5.16 2.65
N PHE A 92 -15.34 -5.44 1.39
CA PHE A 92 -14.41 -6.48 0.99
C PHE A 92 -14.77 -7.87 1.54
N GLY A 93 -16.05 -8.08 1.92
CA GLY A 93 -16.52 -9.36 2.44
C GLY A 93 -15.95 -9.72 3.80
N ARG A 94 -15.52 -8.74 4.60
CA ARG A 94 -14.84 -8.97 5.88
C ARG A 94 -15.56 -8.28 7.02
N THR A 95 -15.36 -8.82 8.22
CA THR A 95 -15.85 -8.24 9.46
C THR A 95 -14.70 -7.51 10.17
N PHE A 96 -15.02 -6.68 11.16
CA PHE A 96 -14.05 -5.94 11.94
C PHE A 96 -13.07 -6.87 12.66
N ASP A 97 -11.77 -6.58 12.51
CA ASP A 97 -10.70 -7.29 13.21
C ASP A 97 -9.60 -6.27 13.54
N PRO A 98 -9.30 -6.04 14.84
CA PRO A 98 -8.26 -5.08 15.23
C PRO A 98 -6.88 -5.37 14.62
N LEU A 99 -6.57 -6.63 14.31
CA LEU A 99 -5.31 -6.99 13.66
C LEU A 99 -5.20 -6.41 12.24
N ASP A 100 -6.33 -6.14 11.59
CA ASP A 100 -6.33 -5.51 10.27
C ASP A 100 -5.70 -4.11 10.32
N LEU A 101 -5.93 -3.36 11.40
CA LEU A 101 -5.30 -2.05 11.58
C LEU A 101 -3.78 -2.18 11.71
N LEU A 102 -3.31 -3.21 12.40
CA LEU A 102 -1.88 -3.50 12.48
C LEU A 102 -1.31 -3.82 11.10
N MET A 103 -2.03 -4.63 10.31
CA MET A 103 -1.61 -4.96 8.96
C MET A 103 -1.56 -3.71 8.06
N TYR A 104 -2.53 -2.81 8.19
CA TYR A 104 -2.50 -1.54 7.46
C TYR A 104 -1.29 -0.68 7.83
N ALA A 105 -0.98 -0.59 9.12
CA ALA A 105 0.19 0.16 9.59
C ALA A 105 1.48 -0.45 9.05
N LEU A 106 1.60 -1.77 9.08
CA LEU A 106 2.75 -2.48 8.53
C LEU A 106 2.85 -2.30 7.01
N GLY A 107 1.72 -2.33 6.31
CA GLY A 107 1.68 -2.11 4.87
C GLY A 107 2.14 -0.72 4.48
N VAL A 108 1.64 0.30 5.17
CA VAL A 108 2.10 1.69 4.96
C VAL A 108 3.59 1.80 5.26
N GLY A 109 4.05 1.16 6.34
CA GLY A 109 5.47 1.14 6.70
C GLY A 109 6.34 0.49 5.63
N LEU A 110 5.88 -0.62 5.04
CA LEU A 110 6.56 -1.26 3.93
C LEU A 110 6.61 -0.35 2.70
N GLY A 111 5.51 0.31 2.39
CA GLY A 111 5.47 1.27 1.28
C GLY A 111 6.45 2.42 1.49
N LEU A 112 6.50 2.97 2.70
CA LEU A 112 7.49 3.99 3.07
C LEU A 112 8.91 3.44 2.96
N GLY A 113 9.15 2.21 3.40
CA GLY A 113 10.46 1.58 3.31
C GLY A 113 10.93 1.44 1.87
N ILE A 114 10.05 0.98 0.99
CA ILE A 114 10.35 0.89 -0.44
C ILE A 114 10.63 2.27 -1.02
N ASP A 115 9.81 3.26 -0.66
CA ASP A 115 9.99 4.63 -1.10
C ASP A 115 11.34 5.19 -0.65
N LEU A 116 11.67 5.06 0.63
CA LEU A 116 12.91 5.60 1.20
C LEU A 116 14.14 4.87 0.67
N TRP A 117 14.01 3.59 0.34
CA TRP A 117 15.16 2.79 -0.09
C TRP A 117 15.34 2.77 -1.61
N LEU A 118 14.32 2.35 -2.37
CA LEU A 118 14.44 2.20 -3.82
C LEU A 118 14.08 3.47 -4.58
N LEU A 119 12.92 4.04 -4.27
CA LEU A 119 12.43 5.20 -5.02
C LEU A 119 13.31 6.42 -4.79
N ALA A 120 13.75 6.63 -3.56
CA ALA A 120 14.65 7.75 -3.25
C ALA A 120 15.98 7.63 -3.98
N ARG A 121 16.51 6.42 -4.12
CA ARG A 121 17.72 6.16 -4.88
C ARG A 121 17.57 6.53 -6.34
N TRP A 122 16.49 6.04 -6.95
CA TRP A 122 16.26 6.27 -8.38
C TRP A 122 15.93 7.71 -8.68
N GLU A 123 15.06 8.33 -7.89
CA GLU A 123 14.68 9.73 -8.09
C GLU A 123 15.83 10.69 -7.76
N GLY A 124 16.58 10.40 -6.70
CA GLY A 124 17.76 11.18 -6.34
C GLY A 124 18.86 11.12 -7.41
N SER A 125 19.05 9.95 -8.02
CA SER A 125 20.00 9.76 -9.11
C SER A 125 19.64 10.62 -10.33
N GLU A 126 18.34 10.69 -10.65
CA GLU A 126 17.85 11.48 -11.78
C GLU A 126 17.98 12.98 -11.55
N THR A 127 17.79 13.43 -10.33
CA THR A 127 17.76 14.86 -10.02
C THR A 127 19.14 15.44 -9.69
N GLY A 128 20.20 14.64 -9.81
CA GLY A 128 21.54 15.11 -9.49
C GLY A 128 21.72 15.52 -8.05
N GLY A 129 21.00 14.92 -7.14
CA GLY A 129 21.10 15.19 -5.71
C GLY A 129 20.24 16.33 -5.21
N SER A 130 19.43 16.95 -6.04
CA SER A 130 18.46 17.95 -5.56
C SER A 130 17.39 17.21 -4.73
N ALA A 131 17.26 17.61 -3.50
CA ALA A 131 16.31 16.99 -2.59
C ALA A 131 14.87 17.43 -2.87
#